data_ffdaf7637442df344418d5a5ce7837c5
#
_entry.id   ffdaf7637442df344418d5a5ce7837c5
#
_cell.length_a   1.000
_cell.length_b   1.000
_cell.length_c   1.000
_cell.angle_alpha   90.00
_cell.angle_beta   90.00
_cell.angle_gamma   90.00
#
_symmetry.space_group_name_H-M   'P 1'
#
loop_
_entity.id
_entity.type
_entity.pdbx_description
1 polymer ?
#
loop_
_entity_poly.entity_id
_entity_poly.type
_entity_poly.pdbx_seq_one_letter_code
_entity_poly.pdbx_strand_id
1 'polypeptide(L)'
;AGKTTIGRLLDPNFHDLDELIVEEIGMPIADFFACEGEAAFRQIETSMLERLLGDEVDVISTGGGIVVNPRNRELLKKNPYNIYLRVDFDTLYERIKNDVCMQRPLFLNNSREQFKEIFEGRLPLYESIATLIIDVAGKTPEEIAEQIRCL
;
A
#
# COMPACT_ATOMS: atom_id res chain seq x y z
N ALA A 1 -0.81 7.85 -3.00
CA ALA A 1 -2.16 8.04 -3.53
C ALA A 1 -3.17 8.54 -2.49
N GLY A 2 -2.69 9.04 -1.35
CA GLY A 2 -3.56 9.60 -0.31
C GLY A 2 -4.31 8.56 0.51
N LYS A 3 -3.82 7.36 0.60
CA LYS A 3 -4.46 6.24 1.31
C LYS A 3 -4.78 6.55 2.77
N THR A 4 -3.88 7.20 3.47
CA THR A 4 -4.08 7.52 4.91
C THR A 4 -5.26 8.46 5.10
N THR A 5 -5.35 9.52 4.31
CA THR A 5 -6.47 10.47 4.37
C THR A 5 -7.79 9.81 4.04
N ILE A 6 -7.82 9.03 2.96
CA ILE A 6 -9.02 8.30 2.53
C ILE A 6 -9.41 7.26 3.57
N GLY A 7 -8.46 6.53 4.13
CA GLY A 7 -8.72 5.55 5.18
C GLY A 7 -9.39 6.16 6.40
N ARG A 8 -8.91 7.33 6.85
CA ARG A 8 -9.51 8.04 7.99
C ARG A 8 -10.93 8.52 7.71
N LEU A 9 -11.21 8.92 6.47
CA LEU A 9 -12.56 9.35 6.09
C LEU A 9 -13.54 8.17 6.06
N LEU A 10 -13.05 6.96 5.72
CA LEU A 10 -13.87 5.75 5.71
C LEU A 10 -14.10 5.21 7.13
N ASP A 11 -13.05 5.20 7.93
CA ASP A 11 -13.08 4.67 9.31
C ASP A 11 -12.01 5.38 10.14
N PRO A 12 -12.39 6.18 11.16
CA PRO A 12 -11.42 6.82 12.04
C PRO A 12 -10.45 5.85 12.72
N ASN A 13 -10.85 4.58 12.85
CA ASN A 13 -10.06 3.52 13.47
C ASN A 13 -9.43 2.58 12.43
N PHE A 14 -9.25 3.04 11.18
CA PHE A 14 -8.65 2.21 10.14
C PHE A 14 -7.25 1.74 10.54
N HIS A 15 -6.84 0.61 9.98
CA HIS A 15 -5.53 0.04 10.22
C HIS A 15 -4.61 0.31 9.02
N ASP A 16 -3.45 0.92 9.28
CA ASP A 16 -2.39 1.07 8.29
C ASP A 16 -1.38 -0.04 8.51
N LEU A 17 -1.25 -0.94 7.55
CA LEU A 17 -0.37 -2.10 7.65
C LEU A 17 1.09 -1.70 7.87
N ASP A 18 1.58 -0.69 7.17
CA ASP A 18 2.96 -0.23 7.33
C ASP A 18 3.23 0.32 8.74
N GLU A 19 2.29 1.07 9.31
CA GLU A 19 2.41 1.57 10.68
C GLU A 19 2.45 0.43 11.68
N LEU A 20 1.61 -0.59 11.51
CA LEU A 20 1.58 -1.75 12.37
C LEU A 20 2.88 -2.55 12.28
N ILE A 21 3.46 -2.66 11.09
CA ILE A 21 4.74 -3.32 10.90
C ILE A 21 5.84 -2.54 11.62
N VAL A 22 5.87 -1.22 11.49
CA VAL A 22 6.86 -0.37 12.18
C VAL A 22 6.79 -0.58 13.69
N GLU A 23 5.60 -0.66 14.26
CA GLU A 23 5.43 -0.95 15.69
C GLU A 23 5.98 -2.32 16.07
N GLU A 24 5.73 -3.33 15.25
CA GLU A 24 6.17 -4.71 15.50
C GLU A 24 7.69 -4.85 15.43
N ILE A 25 8.33 -4.24 14.43
CA ILE A 25 9.78 -4.34 14.24
C ILE A 25 10.57 -3.34 15.11
N GLY A 26 9.92 -2.29 15.60
CA GLY A 26 10.54 -1.29 16.48
C GLY A 26 11.52 -0.35 15.78
N MET A 27 11.47 -0.24 14.45
CA MET A 27 12.35 0.63 13.67
C MET A 27 11.69 1.03 12.35
N PRO A 28 12.18 2.08 11.67
CA PRO A 28 11.69 2.41 10.33
C PRO A 28 11.90 1.27 9.34
N ILE A 29 11.02 1.16 8.35
CA ILE A 29 11.07 0.10 7.33
C ILE A 29 12.40 0.12 6.59
N ALA A 30 12.91 1.31 6.23
CA ALA A 30 14.19 1.42 5.53
C ALA A 30 15.35 0.84 6.34
N ASP A 31 15.36 1.07 7.65
CA ASP A 31 16.38 0.52 8.55
C ASP A 31 16.28 -1.00 8.66
N PHE A 32 15.06 -1.51 8.72
CA PHE A 32 14.84 -2.96 8.75
C PHE A 32 15.33 -3.64 7.46
N PHE A 33 15.06 -3.04 6.30
CA PHE A 33 15.59 -3.54 5.02
C PHE A 33 17.12 -3.60 5.02
N ALA A 34 17.77 -2.58 5.56
CA ALA A 34 19.23 -2.53 5.63
C ALA A 34 19.82 -3.60 6.57
N CYS A 35 19.13 -3.89 7.68
CA CYS A 35 19.61 -4.83 8.69
C CYS A 35 19.25 -6.29 8.40
N GLU A 36 17.98 -6.54 8.02
CA GLU A 36 17.42 -7.88 7.92
C GLU A 36 17.08 -8.30 6.47
N GLY A 37 17.03 -7.35 5.55
CA GLY A 37 16.75 -7.60 4.15
C GLY A 37 15.26 -7.62 3.79
N GLU A 38 15.00 -7.60 2.48
CA GLU A 38 13.64 -7.54 1.95
C GLU A 38 12.84 -8.82 2.25
N ALA A 39 13.47 -9.99 2.15
CA ALA A 39 12.79 -11.26 2.37
C ALA A 39 12.20 -11.35 3.78
N ALA A 40 12.95 -10.93 4.80
CA ALA A 40 12.47 -10.90 6.18
C ALA A 40 11.30 -9.94 6.34
N PHE A 41 11.38 -8.76 5.73
CA PHE A 41 10.29 -7.79 5.75
C PHE A 41 9.02 -8.36 5.11
N ARG A 42 9.14 -9.01 3.95
CA ARG A 42 7.99 -9.59 3.25
C ARG A 42 7.30 -10.68 4.05
N GLN A 43 8.05 -11.46 4.84
CA GLN A 43 7.47 -12.44 5.73
C GLN A 43 6.63 -11.78 6.83
N ILE A 44 7.12 -10.72 7.43
CA ILE A 44 6.40 -9.96 8.45
C ILE A 44 5.14 -9.33 7.85
N GLU A 45 5.27 -8.73 6.69
CA GLU A 45 4.14 -8.11 5.96
C GLU A 45 3.02 -9.13 5.71
N THR A 46 3.36 -10.32 5.22
CA THR A 46 2.40 -11.39 4.97
C THR A 46 1.72 -11.86 6.26
N SER A 47 2.48 -12.07 7.32
CA SER A 47 1.94 -12.49 8.62
C SER A 47 0.96 -11.46 9.20
N MET A 48 1.31 -10.18 9.11
CA MET A 48 0.46 -9.09 9.58
C MET A 48 -0.82 -8.97 8.75
N LEU A 49 -0.70 -9.09 7.42
CA LEU A 49 -1.85 -9.07 6.53
C LEU A 49 -2.83 -10.21 6.84
N GLU A 50 -2.31 -11.42 6.99
CA GLU A 50 -3.13 -12.59 7.31
C GLU A 50 -3.88 -12.41 8.63
N ARG A 51 -3.19 -11.88 9.64
CA ARG A 51 -3.80 -11.59 10.94
C ARG A 51 -4.91 -10.55 10.82
N LEU A 52 -4.67 -9.44 10.12
CA LEU A 52 -5.66 -8.39 9.96
C LEU A 52 -6.88 -8.84 9.17
N LEU A 53 -6.69 -9.65 8.14
CA LEU A 53 -7.81 -10.19 7.35
C LEU A 53 -8.66 -11.19 8.16
N GLY A 54 -8.06 -11.84 9.15
CA GLY A 54 -8.77 -12.73 10.07
C GLY A 54 -9.51 -12.03 11.20
N ASP A 55 -9.17 -10.76 11.47
CA ASP A 55 -9.81 -9.95 12.50
C ASP A 55 -10.99 -9.17 11.92
N GLU A 56 -11.87 -8.67 12.78
CA GLU A 56 -12.99 -7.82 12.37
C GLU A 56 -12.51 -6.37 12.17
N VAL A 57 -11.79 -6.15 11.06
CA VAL A 57 -11.25 -4.84 10.68
C VAL A 57 -12.01 -4.34 9.46
N ASP A 58 -12.58 -3.13 9.56
CA ASP A 58 -13.39 -2.57 8.47
C ASP A 58 -12.55 -2.02 7.33
N VAL A 59 -11.44 -1.35 7.63
CA VAL A 59 -10.59 -0.70 6.62
C VAL A 59 -9.12 -0.97 6.93
N ILE A 60 -8.41 -1.50 5.92
CA ILE A 60 -6.97 -1.74 5.98
C ILE A 60 -6.30 -1.00 4.83
N SER A 61 -5.32 -0.16 5.15
CA SER A 61 -4.45 0.48 4.16
C SER A 61 -3.16 -0.32 4.05
N THR A 62 -2.73 -0.63 2.83
CA THR A 62 -1.51 -1.42 2.59
C THR A 62 -0.49 -0.61 1.80
N GLY A 63 0.79 -1.00 1.91
CA GLY A 63 1.83 -0.48 1.04
C GLY A 63 1.73 -1.06 -0.37
N GLY A 64 2.35 -0.37 -1.34
CA GLY A 64 2.30 -0.78 -2.75
C GLY A 64 2.99 -2.11 -3.03
N GLY A 65 3.93 -2.53 -2.20
CA GLY A 65 4.64 -3.80 -2.37
C GLY A 65 3.90 -5.05 -1.94
N ILE A 66 2.71 -4.89 -1.36
CA ILE A 66 1.90 -6.01 -0.87
C ILE A 66 1.59 -7.02 -1.97
N VAL A 67 1.46 -6.58 -3.22
CA VAL A 67 1.09 -7.43 -4.35
C VAL A 67 2.23 -8.27 -4.92
N VAL A 68 3.46 -8.00 -4.51
CA VAL A 68 4.64 -8.71 -5.08
C VAL A 68 4.68 -10.17 -4.65
N ASN A 69 4.28 -10.47 -3.42
CA ASN A 69 4.25 -11.83 -2.91
C ASN A 69 2.99 -12.56 -3.36
N PRO A 70 3.11 -13.73 -4.06
CA PRO A 70 1.95 -14.50 -4.48
C PRO A 70 1.01 -14.89 -3.33
N ARG A 71 1.57 -15.16 -2.15
CA ARG A 71 0.78 -15.49 -0.96
C ARG A 71 -0.14 -14.34 -0.56
N ASN A 72 0.37 -13.10 -0.60
CA ASN A 72 -0.43 -11.92 -0.32
C ASN A 72 -1.56 -11.76 -1.34
N ARG A 73 -1.28 -12.01 -2.62
CA ARG A 73 -2.32 -11.95 -3.65
C ARG A 73 -3.43 -12.98 -3.43
N GLU A 74 -3.08 -14.19 -3.00
CA GLU A 74 -4.07 -15.21 -2.66
C GLU A 74 -4.96 -14.77 -1.49
N LEU A 75 -4.35 -14.20 -0.45
CA LEU A 75 -5.08 -13.68 0.70
C LEU A 75 -6.03 -12.55 0.30
N LEU A 76 -5.55 -11.62 -0.51
CA LEU A 76 -6.35 -10.47 -0.95
C LEU A 76 -7.49 -10.89 -1.88
N LYS A 77 -7.30 -11.87 -2.74
CA LYS A 77 -8.35 -12.37 -3.63
C LYS A 77 -9.55 -12.95 -2.88
N LYS A 78 -9.34 -13.42 -1.66
CA LYS A 78 -10.42 -13.92 -0.81
C LYS A 78 -11.22 -12.81 -0.16
N ASN A 79 -10.68 -11.58 -0.15
CA ASN A 79 -11.35 -10.42 0.41
C ASN A 79 -12.35 -9.85 -0.61
N PRO A 80 -13.62 -9.56 -0.23
CA PRO A 80 -14.63 -9.11 -1.18
C PRO A 80 -14.42 -7.71 -1.73
N TYR A 81 -13.71 -6.85 -1.02
CA TYR A 81 -13.52 -5.44 -1.41
C TYR A 81 -12.05 -5.04 -1.39
N ASN A 82 -11.42 -5.09 -2.55
CA ASN A 82 -10.05 -4.63 -2.75
C ASN A 82 -10.08 -3.38 -3.63
N ILE A 83 -9.69 -2.25 -3.07
CA ILE A 83 -9.73 -0.96 -3.77
C ILE A 83 -8.33 -0.60 -4.23
N TYR A 84 -8.18 -0.44 -5.53
CA TYR A 84 -6.94 0.04 -6.12
C TYR A 84 -7.08 1.53 -6.45
N LEU A 85 -6.32 2.35 -5.73
CA LEU A 85 -6.25 3.79 -5.98
C LEU A 85 -5.17 4.02 -7.03
N ARG A 86 -5.58 4.17 -8.28
CA ARG A 86 -4.65 4.29 -9.41
C ARG A 86 -4.19 5.73 -9.58
N VAL A 87 -2.89 5.91 -9.69
CA VAL A 87 -2.25 7.20 -9.91
C VAL A 87 -1.16 7.01 -10.98
N ASP A 88 -0.92 8.04 -11.80
CA ASP A 88 0.17 7.99 -12.76
C ASP A 88 1.53 8.06 -12.06
N PHE A 89 2.56 7.55 -12.74
CA PHE A 89 3.90 7.44 -12.17
C PHE A 89 4.47 8.82 -11.80
N ASP A 90 4.32 9.80 -12.66
CA ASP A 90 4.91 11.12 -12.43
C ASP A 90 4.34 11.78 -11.17
N THR A 91 3.03 11.70 -10.97
CA THR A 91 2.36 12.21 -9.78
C THR A 91 2.84 11.47 -8.52
N LEU A 92 2.91 10.14 -8.59
CA LEU A 92 3.37 9.31 -7.47
C LEU A 92 4.83 9.64 -7.11
N TYR A 93 5.69 9.71 -8.11
CA TYR A 93 7.11 9.98 -7.91
C TYR A 93 7.34 11.33 -7.24
N GLU A 94 6.64 12.37 -7.69
CA GLU A 94 6.75 13.70 -7.08
C GLU A 94 6.27 13.71 -5.62
N ARG A 95 5.21 12.99 -5.30
CA ARG A 95 4.71 12.88 -3.93
C ARG A 95 5.74 12.22 -3.02
N ILE A 96 6.33 11.12 -3.45
CA ILE A 96 7.34 10.38 -2.68
C ILE A 96 8.60 11.22 -2.51
N LYS A 97 9.04 11.90 -3.57
CA LYS A 97 10.22 12.77 -3.57
C LYS A 97 10.09 13.89 -2.55
N ASN A 98 8.89 14.45 -2.40
CA ASN A 98 8.62 15.57 -1.49
C ASN A 98 8.28 15.12 -0.07
N ASP A 99 8.07 13.83 0.15
CA ASP A 99 7.74 13.27 1.46
C ASP A 99 9.03 12.89 2.21
N VAL A 100 9.51 13.82 3.03
CA VAL A 100 10.73 13.63 3.83
C VAL A 100 10.53 12.74 5.05
N CYS A 101 9.28 12.50 5.45
CA CYS A 101 8.95 11.72 6.65
C CYS A 101 8.82 10.23 6.37
N MET A 102 8.44 9.87 5.16
CA MET A 102 8.11 8.49 4.77
C MET A 102 8.97 8.02 3.60
N GLN A 103 10.29 8.14 3.74
CA GLN A 103 11.23 7.69 2.72
C GLN A 103 11.13 6.17 2.53
N ARG A 104 10.94 5.74 1.29
CA ARG A 104 10.73 4.32 0.95
C ARG A 104 12.01 3.71 0.40
N PRO A 105 12.35 2.44 0.78
CA PRO A 105 13.57 1.80 0.29
C PRO A 105 13.68 1.76 -1.23
N LEU A 106 12.59 1.50 -1.95
CA LEU A 106 12.61 1.47 -3.41
C LEU A 106 12.96 2.82 -4.01
N PHE A 107 12.48 3.91 -3.41
CA PHE A 107 12.81 5.26 -3.85
C PHE A 107 14.28 5.59 -3.57
N LEU A 108 14.77 5.25 -2.36
CA LEU A 108 16.13 5.56 -1.94
C LEU A 108 17.19 4.78 -2.72
N ASN A 109 16.90 3.54 -3.09
CA ASN A 109 17.87 2.60 -3.65
C ASN A 109 17.85 2.50 -5.18
N ASN A 110 16.95 3.23 -5.85
CA ASN A 110 16.77 3.13 -7.30
C ASN A 110 16.75 4.52 -7.94
N SER A 111 17.22 4.59 -9.20
CA SER A 111 17.02 5.78 -10.01
C SER A 111 15.53 5.92 -10.37
N ARG A 112 15.14 7.10 -10.89
CA ARG A 112 13.78 7.33 -11.34
C ARG A 112 13.33 6.30 -12.37
N GLU A 113 14.20 5.98 -13.32
CA GLU A 113 13.89 5.01 -14.38
C GLU A 113 13.74 3.59 -13.84
N GLN A 114 14.62 3.18 -12.92
CA GLN A 114 14.53 1.88 -12.25
C GLN A 114 13.27 1.79 -11.41
N PHE A 115 12.93 2.85 -10.69
CA PHE A 115 11.71 2.91 -9.89
C PHE A 115 10.48 2.80 -10.78
N LYS A 116 10.50 3.47 -11.95
CA LYS A 116 9.41 3.41 -12.93
C LYS A 116 9.19 2.00 -13.46
N GLU A 117 10.26 1.27 -13.76
CA GLU A 117 10.16 -0.13 -14.19
C GLU A 117 9.52 -1.00 -13.13
N ILE A 118 9.91 -0.83 -11.86
CA ILE A 118 9.30 -1.56 -10.74
C ILE A 118 7.82 -1.23 -10.63
N PHE A 119 7.48 0.05 -10.72
CA PHE A 119 6.10 0.52 -10.65
C PHE A 119 5.25 -0.08 -11.75
N GLU A 120 5.71 -0.02 -13.01
CA GLU A 120 4.98 -0.54 -14.17
C GLU A 120 4.82 -2.06 -14.09
N GLY A 121 5.84 -2.76 -13.59
CA GLY A 121 5.76 -4.21 -13.39
C GLY A 121 4.72 -4.64 -12.38
N ARG A 122 4.34 -3.76 -11.44
CA ARG A 122 3.32 -4.04 -10.43
C ARG A 122 1.89 -3.77 -10.90
N LEU A 123 1.72 -2.95 -11.94
CA LEU A 123 0.37 -2.56 -12.41
C LEU A 123 -0.53 -3.75 -12.72
N PRO A 124 -0.09 -4.77 -13.46
CA PRO A 124 -0.94 -5.95 -13.70
C PRO A 124 -1.30 -6.69 -12.41
N LEU A 125 -0.42 -6.67 -11.42
CA LEU A 125 -0.65 -7.33 -10.13
C LEU A 125 -1.75 -6.62 -9.35
N TYR A 126 -1.74 -5.29 -9.31
CA TYR A 126 -2.81 -4.52 -8.68
C TYR A 126 -4.15 -4.78 -9.38
N GLU A 127 -4.17 -4.74 -10.70
CA GLU A 127 -5.38 -4.96 -11.49
C GLU A 127 -5.94 -6.37 -11.27
N SER A 128 -5.07 -7.36 -11.10
CA SER A 128 -5.49 -8.76 -10.94
C SER A 128 -6.28 -9.03 -9.65
N ILE A 129 -6.04 -8.24 -8.60
CA ILE A 129 -6.69 -8.42 -7.29
C ILE A 129 -7.75 -7.37 -7.00
N ALA A 130 -7.82 -6.30 -7.78
CA ALA A 130 -8.73 -5.18 -7.52
C ALA A 130 -10.18 -5.59 -7.78
N THR A 131 -11.05 -5.28 -6.81
CA THR A 131 -12.49 -5.36 -6.98
C THR A 131 -13.02 -4.07 -7.62
N LEU A 132 -12.40 -2.93 -7.24
CA LEU A 132 -12.72 -1.61 -7.77
C LEU A 132 -11.43 -0.86 -8.04
N ILE A 133 -11.34 -0.22 -9.20
CA ILE A 133 -10.21 0.65 -9.56
C ILE A 133 -10.73 2.08 -9.61
N ILE A 134 -10.08 2.97 -8.86
CA ILE A 134 -10.42 4.39 -8.82
C ILE A 134 -9.22 5.19 -9.29
N ASP A 135 -9.39 5.97 -10.37
CA ASP A 135 -8.38 6.94 -10.78
C ASP A 135 -8.47 8.15 -9.88
N VAL A 136 -7.40 8.44 -9.14
CA VAL A 136 -7.40 9.50 -8.14
C VAL A 136 -7.16 10.89 -8.75
N ALA A 137 -6.71 10.96 -9.98
CA ALA A 137 -6.45 12.23 -10.67
C ALA A 137 -7.71 13.10 -10.74
N GLY A 138 -7.59 14.35 -10.32
CA GLY A 138 -8.71 15.29 -10.35
C GLY A 138 -9.80 15.06 -9.33
N LYS A 139 -9.61 14.13 -8.37
CA LYS A 139 -10.59 13.84 -7.33
C LYS A 139 -10.05 14.22 -5.96
N THR A 140 -10.93 14.72 -5.10
CA THR A 140 -10.60 14.96 -3.70
C THR A 140 -10.65 13.67 -2.90
N PRO A 141 -9.94 13.57 -1.75
CA PRO A 141 -10.06 12.41 -0.87
C PRO A 141 -11.52 12.13 -0.45
N GLU A 142 -12.32 13.17 -0.23
CA GLU A 142 -13.73 13.04 0.13
C GLU A 142 -14.56 12.41 -1.00
N GLU A 143 -14.32 12.79 -2.25
CA GLU A 143 -15.00 12.20 -3.42
C GLU A 143 -14.65 10.72 -3.56
N ILE A 144 -13.37 10.37 -3.35
CA ILE A 144 -12.91 8.99 -3.42
C ILE A 144 -13.53 8.15 -2.30
N ALA A 145 -13.54 8.65 -1.06
CA ALA A 145 -14.14 7.97 0.07
C ALA A 145 -15.64 7.72 -0.14
N GLU A 146 -16.35 8.71 -0.68
CA GLU A 146 -17.79 8.58 -0.99
C GLU A 146 -18.02 7.50 -2.04
N GLN A 147 -17.20 7.45 -3.07
CA GLN A 147 -17.29 6.41 -4.11
C GLN A 147 -17.09 5.01 -3.52
N ILE A 148 -16.17 4.85 -2.57
CA ILE A 148 -15.94 3.60 -1.87
C ILE A 148 -17.14 3.21 -0.99
N ARG A 149 -17.72 4.18 -0.29
CA ARG A 149 -18.89 3.93 0.57
C ARG A 149 -20.12 3.44 -0.21
N CYS A 150 -20.19 3.74 -1.49
CA CYS A 150 -21.31 3.33 -2.35
C CYS A 150 -21.19 1.89 -2.87
N LEU A 151 -20.18 1.15 -2.45
CA LEU A 151 -20.01 -0.25 -2.86
C LEU A 151 -21.08 -1.17 -2.28
#